data_34b27cad284aa1bb3c5832232cff9e0c
#
_entry.id   34b27cad284aa1bb3c5832232cff9e0c
#
_cell.length_a   1.000
_cell.length_b   1.000
_cell.length_c   1.000
_cell.angle_alpha   90.00
_cell.angle_beta   90.00
_cell.angle_gamma   90.00
#
_symmetry.space_group_name_H-M   'P 1'
#
loop_
_entity.id
_entity.type
_entity.pdbx_description
1 polymer ?
#
loop_
_entity_poly.entity_id
_entity_poly.type
_entity_poly.pdbx_seq_one_letter_code
_entity_poly.pdbx_strand_id
1 'polypeptide(L)'
;MADHIVVRVFAGPDGGGGNPLGIVEDGRTVPGEARQALAAELGFSETVFVDDPGAGLVDIRTPGAVLPFAGHPLVGLAWWLRRRGRGADVLRPPAGEVPTWQEGETTWIRARAGWAAGRRTRRFASVAEVDALPVPPPGEGWLYAWAWEDEAAGRVRARGFPRRGDGIVEDEATGAAALTLAAELGRDLVVRQGVGSVILTRCHGDGTVDLGGRVIVG
;
A
#
# COMPACT_ATOMS: atom_id res chain seq x y z
N MET A 1 -24.62 -6.26 4.68
CA MET A 1 -23.20 -5.82 4.55
C MET A 1 -22.35 -7.08 4.60
N ALA A 2 -21.43 -7.31 3.68
CA ALA A 2 -20.53 -8.47 3.78
C ALA A 2 -19.61 -8.27 4.97
N ASP A 3 -19.32 -9.36 5.70
CA ASP A 3 -18.39 -9.31 6.82
C ASP A 3 -17.00 -8.93 6.31
N HIS A 4 -16.40 -7.94 6.94
CA HIS A 4 -15.06 -7.49 6.62
C HIS A 4 -14.26 -7.23 7.90
N ILE A 5 -12.95 -7.29 7.74
CA ILE A 5 -11.98 -7.04 8.81
C ILE A 5 -11.20 -5.82 8.45
N VAL A 6 -10.84 -5.01 9.44
CA VAL A 6 -9.99 -3.85 9.24
C VAL A 6 -8.63 -4.10 9.89
N VAL A 7 -7.57 -3.85 9.13
CA VAL A 7 -6.20 -3.82 9.64
C VAL A 7 -5.57 -2.47 9.26
N ARG A 8 -4.55 -2.06 9.99
CA ARG A 8 -3.76 -0.87 9.67
C ARG A 8 -2.38 -1.30 9.22
N VAL A 9 -2.04 -0.98 7.98
CA VAL A 9 -0.82 -1.43 7.29
C VAL A 9 0.21 -0.32 7.29
N PHE A 10 1.47 -0.67 7.51
CA PHE A 10 2.59 0.27 7.68
C PHE A 10 2.51 1.11 8.96
N ALA A 11 1.97 0.55 10.03
CA ALA A 11 1.97 1.22 11.33
C ALA A 11 3.38 1.53 11.81
N GLY A 12 3.54 2.66 12.49
CA GLY A 12 4.80 3.06 13.10
C GLY A 12 5.22 2.15 14.26
N PRO A 13 6.47 2.33 14.76
CA PRO A 13 7.00 1.52 15.86
C PRO A 13 6.17 1.62 17.15
N ASP A 14 5.55 2.76 17.39
CA ASP A 14 4.65 3.04 18.53
C ASP A 14 3.21 2.55 18.30
N GLY A 15 2.91 1.97 17.14
CA GLY A 15 1.56 1.59 16.72
C GLY A 15 0.73 2.75 16.15
N GLY A 16 1.32 3.94 16.02
CA GLY A 16 0.69 5.09 15.36
C GLY A 16 0.64 4.95 13.84
N GLY A 17 -0.16 5.78 13.17
CA GLY A 17 -0.30 5.76 11.71
C GLY A 17 -0.89 4.44 11.19
N GLY A 18 -0.46 4.04 10.01
CA GLY A 18 -0.93 2.87 9.29
C GLY A 18 -2.17 3.12 8.45
N ASN A 19 -2.12 2.70 7.18
CA ASN A 19 -3.23 2.86 6.24
C ASN A 19 -4.31 1.81 6.51
N PRO A 20 -5.57 2.20 6.78
CA PRO A 20 -6.66 1.27 6.96
C PRO A 20 -6.93 0.45 5.69
N LEU A 21 -7.08 -0.86 5.86
CA LEU A 21 -7.40 -1.81 4.81
C LEU A 21 -8.62 -2.62 5.19
N GLY A 22 -9.63 -2.63 4.32
CA GLY A 22 -10.75 -3.57 4.41
C GLY A 22 -10.38 -4.92 3.78
N ILE A 23 -10.59 -6.02 4.51
CA ILE A 23 -10.38 -7.39 4.03
C ILE A 23 -11.72 -8.12 4.06
N VAL A 24 -12.18 -8.59 2.90
CA VAL A 24 -13.35 -9.45 2.74
C VAL A 24 -12.83 -10.88 2.51
N GLU A 25 -12.89 -11.74 3.57
CA GLU A 25 -12.29 -13.08 3.53
C GLU A 25 -12.98 -14.04 2.55
N ASP A 26 -14.28 -13.91 2.39
CA ASP A 26 -15.09 -14.74 1.48
C ASP A 26 -15.46 -13.95 0.22
N GLY A 27 -14.46 -13.46 -0.51
CA GLY A 27 -14.63 -12.63 -1.70
C GLY A 27 -15.51 -13.32 -2.77
N ARG A 28 -15.45 -14.63 -2.89
CA ARG A 28 -16.30 -15.43 -3.83
C ARG A 28 -17.80 -15.26 -3.59
N THR A 29 -18.21 -14.95 -2.36
CA THR A 29 -19.64 -14.74 -2.03
C THR A 29 -20.16 -13.39 -2.47
N VAL A 30 -19.26 -12.45 -2.80
CA VAL A 30 -19.62 -11.11 -3.27
C VAL A 30 -19.51 -11.08 -4.79
N PRO A 31 -20.63 -10.92 -5.54
CA PRO A 31 -20.59 -10.83 -7.00
C PRO A 31 -19.68 -9.68 -7.46
N GLY A 32 -18.98 -9.87 -8.58
CA GLY A 32 -17.96 -8.92 -9.05
C GLY A 32 -18.47 -7.49 -9.21
N GLU A 33 -19.71 -7.32 -9.69
CA GLU A 33 -20.40 -6.02 -9.80
C GLU A 33 -20.72 -5.37 -8.44
N ALA A 34 -21.04 -6.19 -7.41
CA ALA A 34 -21.33 -5.70 -6.06
C ALA A 34 -20.05 -5.29 -5.29
N ARG A 35 -18.88 -5.83 -5.64
CA ARG A 35 -17.60 -5.50 -4.98
C ARG A 35 -17.25 -4.03 -5.10
N GLN A 36 -17.50 -3.42 -6.27
CA GLN A 36 -17.20 -1.99 -6.47
C GLN A 36 -18.07 -1.11 -5.58
N ALA A 37 -19.36 -1.43 -5.48
CA ALA A 37 -20.27 -0.71 -4.60
C ALA A 37 -19.88 -0.88 -3.12
N LEU A 38 -19.50 -2.10 -2.71
CA LEU A 38 -19.04 -2.35 -1.34
C LEU A 38 -17.73 -1.62 -1.02
N ALA A 39 -16.75 -1.60 -1.93
CA ALA A 39 -15.51 -0.87 -1.72
C ALA A 39 -15.77 0.65 -1.59
N ALA A 40 -16.70 1.20 -2.38
CA ALA A 40 -17.12 2.60 -2.27
C ALA A 40 -17.85 2.89 -0.95
N GLU A 41 -18.72 1.99 -0.48
CA GLU A 41 -19.44 2.11 0.79
C GLU A 41 -18.48 2.07 1.99
N LEU A 42 -17.48 1.17 1.97
CA LEU A 42 -16.48 1.06 3.03
C LEU A 42 -15.55 2.27 3.09
N GLY A 43 -15.28 2.94 1.96
CA GLY A 43 -14.55 4.20 1.90
C GLY A 43 -13.06 4.12 2.27
N PHE A 44 -12.48 2.92 2.36
CA PHE A 44 -11.03 2.76 2.53
C PHE A 44 -10.30 3.11 1.23
N SER A 45 -9.03 3.52 1.31
CA SER A 45 -8.23 3.77 0.10
C SER A 45 -8.19 2.54 -0.81
N GLU A 46 -8.14 1.34 -0.22
CA GLU A 46 -8.37 0.06 -0.90
C GLU A 46 -9.14 -0.94 -0.01
N THR A 47 -9.84 -1.85 -0.69
CA THR A 47 -10.45 -3.06 -0.11
C THR A 47 -9.97 -4.27 -0.89
N VAL A 48 -9.55 -5.34 -0.20
CA VAL A 48 -9.14 -6.59 -0.82
C VAL A 48 -10.20 -7.68 -0.59
N PHE A 49 -10.58 -8.37 -1.67
CA PHE A 49 -11.48 -9.53 -1.67
C PHE A 49 -10.64 -10.79 -1.86
N VAL A 50 -10.74 -11.73 -0.94
CA VAL A 50 -10.00 -12.99 -1.00
C VAL A 50 -10.86 -14.02 -1.73
N ASP A 51 -10.48 -14.34 -2.96
CA ASP A 51 -11.22 -15.31 -3.78
C ASP A 51 -10.81 -16.75 -3.47
N ASP A 52 -9.53 -16.98 -3.23
CA ASP A 52 -9.02 -18.29 -2.80
C ASP A 52 -7.80 -18.11 -1.90
N PRO A 53 -7.94 -18.25 -0.59
CA PRO A 53 -6.83 -18.05 0.34
C PRO A 53 -5.73 -19.11 0.16
N GLY A 54 -6.07 -20.34 -0.26
CA GLY A 54 -5.09 -21.41 -0.50
C GLY A 54 -4.28 -21.20 -1.78
N ALA A 55 -4.91 -20.69 -2.83
CA ALA A 55 -4.26 -20.32 -4.08
C ALA A 55 -3.69 -18.89 -4.06
N GLY A 56 -4.01 -18.08 -3.05
CA GLY A 56 -3.60 -16.68 -2.95
C GLY A 56 -4.30 -15.74 -3.93
N LEU A 57 -5.46 -16.15 -4.49
CA LEU A 57 -6.21 -15.34 -5.48
C LEU A 57 -6.95 -14.20 -4.81
N VAL A 58 -6.76 -12.99 -5.33
CA VAL A 58 -7.31 -11.76 -4.74
C VAL A 58 -7.76 -10.75 -5.80
N ASP A 59 -8.80 -9.96 -5.45
CA ASP A 59 -9.27 -8.80 -6.20
C ASP A 59 -9.11 -7.56 -5.31
N ILE A 60 -8.53 -6.48 -5.86
CA ILE A 60 -8.22 -5.26 -5.12
C ILE A 60 -9.00 -4.10 -5.73
N ARG A 61 -9.70 -3.35 -4.88
CA ARG A 61 -10.52 -2.20 -5.33
C ARG A 61 -10.29 -0.96 -4.48
N THR A 62 -10.24 0.18 -5.14
CA THR A 62 -10.46 1.49 -4.52
C THR A 62 -11.96 1.80 -4.52
N PRO A 63 -12.43 2.89 -3.88
CA PRO A 63 -13.82 3.33 -4.03
C PRO A 63 -14.29 3.53 -5.48
N GLY A 64 -13.37 3.82 -6.41
CA GLY A 64 -13.71 4.16 -7.80
C GLY A 64 -13.16 3.21 -8.87
N ALA A 65 -12.31 2.23 -8.55
CA ALA A 65 -11.63 1.43 -9.57
C ALA A 65 -11.14 0.06 -9.07
N VAL A 66 -10.98 -0.86 -10.02
CA VAL A 66 -10.28 -2.14 -9.83
C VAL A 66 -8.78 -1.91 -10.05
N LEU A 67 -7.94 -2.44 -9.16
CA LEU A 67 -6.49 -2.33 -9.27
C LEU A 67 -5.85 -3.68 -9.61
N PRO A 68 -5.00 -3.75 -10.63
CA PRO A 68 -4.23 -4.96 -10.92
C PRO A 68 -3.19 -5.27 -9.84
N PHE A 69 -2.72 -4.22 -9.14
CA PHE A 69 -1.74 -4.30 -8.06
C PHE A 69 -1.91 -3.13 -7.08
N ALA A 70 -1.79 -3.41 -5.79
CA ALA A 70 -1.61 -2.38 -4.76
C ALA A 70 -0.78 -2.92 -3.60
N GLY A 71 0.26 -2.19 -3.19
CA GLY A 71 1.25 -2.68 -2.23
C GLY A 71 0.68 -2.87 -0.83
N HIS A 72 0.01 -1.84 -0.27
CA HIS A 72 -0.48 -1.92 1.10
C HIS A 72 -1.55 -3.03 1.30
N PRO A 73 -2.53 -3.25 0.39
CA PRO A 73 -3.47 -4.36 0.53
C PRO A 73 -2.80 -5.74 0.59
N LEU A 74 -1.76 -5.93 -0.22
CA LEU A 74 -1.07 -7.22 -0.26
C LEU A 74 -0.20 -7.46 0.98
N VAL A 75 0.45 -6.44 1.53
CA VAL A 75 1.17 -6.54 2.82
C VAL A 75 0.19 -6.85 3.96
N GLY A 76 -0.93 -6.11 4.03
CA GLY A 76 -1.96 -6.33 5.05
C GLY A 76 -2.59 -7.70 4.99
N LEU A 77 -2.94 -8.15 3.79
CA LEU A 77 -3.52 -9.48 3.58
C LEU A 77 -2.53 -10.61 3.90
N ALA A 78 -1.26 -10.49 3.47
CA ALA A 78 -0.23 -11.47 3.80
C ALA A 78 -0.08 -11.67 5.30
N TRP A 79 -0.08 -10.56 6.07
CA TRP A 79 -0.05 -10.60 7.53
C TRP A 79 -1.30 -11.27 8.10
N TRP A 80 -2.48 -10.88 7.62
CA TRP A 80 -3.76 -11.41 8.11
C TRP A 80 -3.89 -12.92 7.88
N LEU A 81 -3.59 -13.40 6.67
CA LEU A 81 -3.67 -14.83 6.35
C LEU A 81 -2.70 -15.64 7.22
N ARG A 82 -1.47 -15.16 7.48
CA ARG A 82 -0.53 -15.82 8.39
C ARG A 82 -1.07 -15.90 9.81
N ARG A 83 -1.66 -14.81 10.32
CA ARG A 83 -2.26 -14.78 11.65
C ARG A 83 -3.43 -15.77 11.79
N ARG A 84 -4.12 -16.06 10.69
CA ARG A 84 -5.21 -17.05 10.62
C ARG A 84 -4.72 -18.48 10.37
N GLY A 85 -3.42 -18.72 10.30
CA GLY A 85 -2.86 -20.03 9.94
C GLY A 85 -3.13 -20.46 8.50
N ARG A 86 -3.48 -19.51 7.63
CA ARG A 86 -3.77 -19.71 6.20
C ARG A 86 -2.72 -19.03 5.31
N GLY A 87 -1.49 -18.84 5.82
CA GLY A 87 -0.45 -18.08 5.13
C GLY A 87 -0.19 -18.63 3.74
N ALA A 88 -0.40 -17.80 2.71
CA ALA A 88 0.07 -18.07 1.37
C ALA A 88 1.47 -17.45 1.21
N ASP A 89 2.44 -18.24 0.75
CA ASP A 89 3.78 -17.72 0.44
C ASP A 89 3.78 -16.86 -0.83
N VAL A 90 2.71 -16.95 -1.61
CA VAL A 90 2.48 -16.19 -2.84
C VAL A 90 1.03 -15.72 -2.91
N LEU A 91 0.84 -14.40 -3.05
CA LEU A 91 -0.46 -13.82 -3.41
C LEU A 91 -0.51 -13.61 -4.93
N ARG A 92 -1.72 -13.69 -5.50
CA ARG A 92 -1.96 -13.61 -6.95
C ARG A 92 -3.03 -12.57 -7.29
N PRO A 93 -2.68 -11.27 -7.19
CA PRO A 93 -3.50 -10.23 -7.81
C PRO A 93 -3.41 -10.34 -9.34
N PRO A 94 -4.26 -9.62 -10.11
CA PRO A 94 -4.24 -9.66 -11.58
C PRO A 94 -2.89 -9.31 -12.23
N ALA A 95 -2.02 -8.54 -11.56
CA ALA A 95 -0.70 -8.19 -12.06
C ALA A 95 0.29 -9.36 -12.13
N GLY A 96 0.09 -10.42 -11.31
CA GLY A 96 0.96 -11.59 -11.28
C GLY A 96 1.27 -12.10 -9.88
N GLU A 97 2.25 -12.98 -9.78
CA GLU A 97 2.67 -13.59 -8.51
C GLU A 97 3.47 -12.62 -7.64
N VAL A 98 3.06 -12.53 -6.38
CA VAL A 98 3.65 -11.68 -5.35
C VAL A 98 4.11 -12.57 -4.19
N PRO A 99 5.40 -12.92 -4.11
CA PRO A 99 5.97 -13.61 -2.97
C PRO A 99 5.77 -12.81 -1.68
N THR A 100 5.48 -13.52 -0.59
CA THR A 100 5.25 -12.92 0.73
C THR A 100 6.00 -13.65 1.82
N TRP A 101 6.51 -12.93 2.83
CA TRP A 101 7.15 -13.52 4.01
C TRP A 101 7.07 -12.58 5.20
N GLN A 102 7.57 -13.03 6.34
CA GLN A 102 7.65 -12.23 7.56
C GLN A 102 9.05 -12.30 8.14
N GLU A 103 9.57 -11.16 8.58
CA GLU A 103 10.82 -11.02 9.33
C GLU A 103 10.52 -10.22 10.61
N GLY A 104 10.55 -10.87 11.75
CA GLY A 104 10.13 -10.25 13.01
C GLY A 104 8.71 -9.73 12.96
N GLU A 105 8.53 -8.44 13.23
CA GLU A 105 7.22 -7.77 13.15
C GLU A 105 6.87 -7.22 11.76
N THR A 106 7.79 -7.31 10.81
CA THR A 106 7.62 -6.79 9.46
C THR A 106 7.10 -7.86 8.52
N THR A 107 5.99 -7.59 7.86
CA THR A 107 5.48 -8.40 6.76
C THR A 107 5.97 -7.80 5.44
N TRP A 108 6.50 -8.65 4.58
CA TRP A 108 7.10 -8.29 3.30
C TRP A 108 6.37 -8.92 2.13
N ILE A 109 6.40 -8.20 1.02
CA ILE A 109 6.03 -8.70 -0.32
C ILE A 109 7.14 -8.32 -1.29
N ARG A 110 7.30 -9.10 -2.38
CA ARG A 110 8.16 -8.73 -3.52
C ARG A 110 7.30 -8.43 -4.74
N ALA A 111 7.54 -7.29 -5.38
CA ALA A 111 6.78 -6.87 -6.54
C ALA A 111 7.67 -6.19 -7.59
N ARG A 112 7.19 -6.14 -8.84
CA ARG A 112 7.84 -5.40 -9.93
C ARG A 112 7.46 -3.93 -9.85
N ALA A 113 8.42 -3.03 -9.96
CA ALA A 113 8.17 -1.58 -9.95
C ALA A 113 7.20 -1.16 -11.07
N GLY A 114 7.29 -1.81 -12.24
CA GLY A 114 6.41 -1.52 -13.38
C GLY A 114 4.92 -1.80 -13.12
N TRP A 115 4.56 -2.60 -12.11
CA TRP A 115 3.15 -2.82 -11.72
C TRP A 115 2.52 -1.62 -11.01
N ALA A 116 3.36 -0.73 -10.48
CA ALA A 116 2.95 0.49 -9.78
C ALA A 116 2.94 1.74 -10.70
N ALA A 117 2.91 1.55 -12.01
CA ALA A 117 2.96 2.63 -13.00
C ALA A 117 1.87 3.70 -12.78
N GLY A 118 2.16 4.94 -13.23
CA GLY A 118 1.24 6.07 -13.18
C GLY A 118 1.31 6.90 -11.88
N ARG A 119 2.14 6.52 -10.92
CA ARG A 119 2.41 7.32 -9.71
C ARG A 119 3.57 8.27 -9.97
N ARG A 120 3.26 9.55 -10.10
CA ARG A 120 4.27 10.59 -10.31
C ARG A 120 4.97 10.90 -8.99
N THR A 121 6.28 10.65 -8.89
CA THR A 121 7.10 11.09 -7.78
C THR A 121 7.63 12.50 -8.02
N ARG A 122 7.74 13.31 -6.96
CA ARG A 122 8.32 14.64 -7.02
C ARG A 122 9.13 14.93 -5.77
N ARG A 123 10.43 15.17 -5.97
CA ARG A 123 11.31 15.63 -4.89
C ARG A 123 11.08 17.10 -4.59
N PHE A 124 11.03 17.44 -3.30
CA PHE A 124 11.06 18.79 -2.75
C PHE A 124 12.40 19.05 -2.07
N ALA A 125 12.73 20.31 -1.83
CA ALA A 125 14.02 20.69 -1.26
C ALA A 125 14.14 20.31 0.22
N SER A 126 13.02 20.27 0.95
CA SER A 126 13.01 19.98 2.39
C SER A 126 11.75 19.24 2.84
N VAL A 127 11.85 18.60 4.00
CA VAL A 127 10.70 18.00 4.72
C VAL A 127 9.63 19.07 5.00
N ALA A 128 10.05 20.27 5.40
CA ALA A 128 9.12 21.37 5.68
C ALA A 128 8.28 21.76 4.46
N GLU A 129 8.85 21.73 3.25
CA GLU A 129 8.10 21.97 2.01
C GLU A 129 7.08 20.86 1.72
N VAL A 130 7.42 19.59 1.98
CA VAL A 130 6.49 18.47 1.83
C VAL A 130 5.34 18.61 2.83
N ASP A 131 5.65 18.90 4.10
CA ASP A 131 4.65 19.01 5.16
C ASP A 131 3.73 20.23 4.98
N ALA A 132 4.22 21.31 4.36
CA ALA A 132 3.45 22.51 4.08
C ALA A 132 2.50 22.42 2.86
N LEU A 133 2.52 21.30 2.12
CA LEU A 133 1.63 21.14 0.97
C LEU A 133 0.15 21.18 1.41
N PRO A 134 -0.72 21.91 0.67
CA PRO A 134 -2.17 21.89 0.93
C PRO A 134 -2.75 20.50 0.65
N VAL A 135 -3.97 20.23 1.13
CA VAL A 135 -4.67 18.94 0.99
C VAL A 135 -5.96 19.12 0.20
N PRO A 136 -6.04 18.62 -1.04
CA PRO A 136 -4.93 18.18 -1.89
C PRO A 136 -4.12 19.36 -2.45
N PRO A 137 -2.87 19.15 -2.88
CA PRO A 137 -2.14 20.17 -3.60
C PRO A 137 -2.74 20.40 -4.99
N PRO A 138 -2.60 21.60 -5.59
CA PRO A 138 -3.12 21.88 -6.91
C PRO A 138 -2.49 20.97 -7.98
N GLY A 139 -3.26 20.72 -9.06
CA GLY A 139 -2.86 19.91 -10.20
C GLY A 139 -3.68 18.63 -10.35
N GLU A 140 -3.39 17.86 -11.38
CA GLU A 140 -4.11 16.66 -11.77
C GLU A 140 -3.24 15.40 -11.65
N GLY A 141 -3.90 14.24 -11.58
CA GLY A 141 -3.26 12.92 -11.50
C GLY A 141 -2.50 12.69 -10.18
N TRP A 142 -1.96 11.52 -10.02
CA TRP A 142 -1.22 11.12 -8.83
C TRP A 142 0.01 12.02 -8.56
N LEU A 143 0.20 12.38 -7.29
CA LEU A 143 1.42 13.01 -6.81
C LEU A 143 1.92 12.30 -5.57
N TYR A 144 3.16 11.83 -5.61
CA TYR A 144 3.94 11.41 -4.46
C TYR A 144 5.01 12.45 -4.18
N ALA A 145 4.72 13.36 -3.25
CA ALA A 145 5.64 14.42 -2.83
C ALA A 145 6.60 13.85 -1.78
N TRP A 146 7.92 14.07 -1.95
CA TRP A 146 8.91 13.53 -1.03
C TRP A 146 10.14 14.43 -0.88
N ALA A 147 10.81 14.31 0.25
CA ALA A 147 12.09 14.94 0.54
C ALA A 147 12.95 14.02 1.42
N TRP A 148 14.27 14.18 1.36
CA TRP A 148 15.16 13.51 2.27
C TRP A 148 15.00 14.04 3.70
N GLU A 149 14.83 13.15 4.66
CA GLU A 149 15.08 13.41 6.08
C GLU A 149 16.56 13.17 6.41
N ASP A 150 17.10 12.07 5.84
CA ASP A 150 18.49 11.66 5.96
C ASP A 150 18.86 10.85 4.72
N GLU A 151 19.52 11.51 3.76
CA GLU A 151 19.87 10.86 2.49
C GLU A 151 20.88 9.72 2.69
N ALA A 152 21.84 9.88 3.60
CA ALA A 152 22.85 8.85 3.85
C ALA A 152 22.21 7.57 4.40
N ALA A 153 21.22 7.70 5.29
CA ALA A 153 20.49 6.58 5.87
C ALA A 153 19.30 6.10 5.01
N GLY A 154 19.05 6.68 3.84
CA GLY A 154 17.90 6.33 2.99
C GLY A 154 16.54 6.68 3.61
N ARG A 155 16.49 7.66 4.52
CA ARG A 155 15.21 8.07 5.14
C ARG A 155 14.57 9.22 4.38
N VAL A 156 13.28 9.05 4.05
CA VAL A 156 12.48 10.05 3.35
C VAL A 156 11.21 10.39 4.10
N ARG A 157 10.80 11.65 4.04
CA ARG A 157 9.45 12.10 4.33
C ARG A 157 8.66 12.14 3.04
N ALA A 158 7.45 11.55 3.02
CA ALA A 158 6.60 11.56 1.85
C ALA A 158 5.13 11.86 2.21
N ARG A 159 4.38 12.33 1.20
CA ARG A 159 2.92 12.47 1.21
C ARG A 159 2.36 12.02 -0.13
N GLY A 160 1.25 11.27 -0.10
CA GLY A 160 0.61 10.69 -1.28
C GLY A 160 -0.74 11.33 -1.57
N PHE A 161 -0.93 11.88 -2.77
CA PHE A 161 -2.16 12.55 -3.18
C PHE A 161 -2.74 11.88 -4.44
N PRO A 162 -3.78 11.03 -4.30
CA PRO A 162 -4.40 10.32 -5.42
C PRO A 162 -5.02 11.25 -6.45
N ARG A 163 -5.72 12.29 -6.02
CA ARG A 163 -6.44 13.29 -6.86
C ARG A 163 -7.34 12.62 -7.91
N ARG A 164 -8.03 11.53 -7.51
CA ARG A 164 -8.89 10.71 -8.39
C ARG A 164 -10.36 11.13 -8.36
N GLY A 165 -10.76 11.98 -7.42
CA GLY A 165 -12.15 12.35 -7.21
C GLY A 165 -13.01 11.28 -6.51
N ASP A 166 -12.39 10.27 -5.90
CA ASP A 166 -13.04 9.17 -5.17
C ASP A 166 -13.16 9.42 -3.66
N GLY A 167 -12.94 10.66 -3.22
CA GLY A 167 -13.00 11.06 -1.82
C GLY A 167 -11.67 10.93 -1.05
N ILE A 168 -10.70 10.20 -1.58
CA ILE A 168 -9.38 10.07 -0.96
C ILE A 168 -8.51 11.26 -1.38
N VAL A 169 -8.42 12.26 -0.52
CA VAL A 169 -7.66 13.50 -0.80
C VAL A 169 -6.17 13.37 -0.50
N GLU A 170 -5.81 12.62 0.54
CA GLU A 170 -4.45 12.22 0.89
C GLU A 170 -4.47 10.77 1.37
N ASP A 171 -3.49 9.98 0.93
CA ASP A 171 -3.35 8.57 1.30
C ASP A 171 -2.34 8.46 2.44
N GLU A 172 -2.73 7.83 3.54
CA GLU A 172 -1.92 7.73 4.78
C GLU A 172 -0.59 7.01 4.55
N ALA A 173 -0.61 5.93 3.75
CA ALA A 173 0.61 5.21 3.39
C ALA A 173 0.47 4.51 2.04
N THR A 174 1.30 4.92 1.06
CA THR A 174 1.19 4.50 -0.34
C THR A 174 2.31 3.54 -0.71
N GLY A 175 2.15 2.25 -0.41
CA GLY A 175 3.17 1.24 -0.68
C GLY A 175 3.63 1.20 -2.13
N ALA A 176 2.70 1.29 -3.09
CA ALA A 176 3.04 1.26 -4.52
C ALA A 176 3.89 2.48 -4.95
N ALA A 177 3.69 3.66 -4.36
CA ALA A 177 4.51 4.83 -4.66
C ALA A 177 5.90 4.75 -4.00
N ALA A 178 5.98 4.21 -2.78
CA ALA A 178 7.26 3.95 -2.12
C ALA A 178 8.11 2.93 -2.92
N LEU A 179 7.48 1.89 -3.45
CA LEU A 179 8.09 0.90 -4.33
C LEU A 179 8.64 1.54 -5.62
N THR A 180 7.85 2.41 -6.27
CA THR A 180 8.27 3.16 -7.44
C THR A 180 9.47 4.06 -7.11
N LEU A 181 9.40 4.80 -5.99
CA LEU A 181 10.48 5.70 -5.57
C LEU A 181 11.79 4.95 -5.29
N ALA A 182 11.71 3.79 -4.61
CA ALA A 182 12.89 2.96 -4.34
C ALA A 182 13.56 2.49 -5.64
N ALA A 183 12.76 2.06 -6.62
CA ALA A 183 13.26 1.66 -7.93
C ALA A 183 13.87 2.84 -8.72
N GLU A 184 13.25 4.02 -8.70
CA GLU A 184 13.77 5.24 -9.34
C GLU A 184 15.12 5.68 -8.76
N LEU A 185 15.27 5.55 -7.43
CA LEU A 185 16.51 5.92 -6.73
C LEU A 185 17.56 4.79 -6.71
N GLY A 186 17.16 3.56 -7.08
CA GLY A 186 18.05 2.38 -7.08
C GLY A 186 18.57 2.00 -5.70
N ARG A 187 17.81 2.22 -4.62
CA ARG A 187 18.27 2.00 -3.25
C ARG A 187 17.15 1.68 -2.27
N ASP A 188 17.53 1.11 -1.13
CA ASP A 188 16.65 0.85 0.00
C ASP A 188 16.20 2.15 0.66
N LEU A 189 14.92 2.20 1.06
CA LEU A 189 14.35 3.36 1.72
C LEU A 189 13.58 2.98 3.00
N VAL A 190 13.63 3.90 3.95
CA VAL A 190 12.69 3.99 5.08
C VAL A 190 11.83 5.23 4.84
N VAL A 191 10.58 5.01 4.48
CA VAL A 191 9.65 6.11 4.13
C VAL A 191 8.73 6.38 5.29
N ARG A 192 8.79 7.60 5.84
CA ARG A 192 7.82 8.12 6.78
C ARG A 192 6.73 8.87 6.00
N GLN A 193 5.50 8.38 6.08
CA GLN A 193 4.34 8.97 5.39
C GLN A 193 3.20 9.20 6.39
N GLY A 194 2.25 10.09 6.03
CA GLY A 194 1.09 10.39 6.85
C GLY A 194 1.45 10.90 8.25
N VAL A 195 0.66 10.50 9.24
CA VAL A 195 0.81 10.94 10.64
C VAL A 195 1.69 10.01 11.50
N GLY A 196 2.28 8.97 10.91
CA GLY A 196 3.14 8.05 11.67
C GLY A 196 3.41 6.73 10.96
N SER A 197 2.99 6.60 9.73
CA SER A 197 3.21 5.38 8.92
C SER A 197 4.67 5.25 8.51
N VAL A 198 5.17 4.00 8.52
CA VAL A 198 6.54 3.66 8.12
C VAL A 198 6.51 2.54 7.09
N ILE A 199 6.99 2.83 5.89
CA ILE A 199 7.10 1.89 4.78
C ILE A 199 8.57 1.56 4.58
N LEU A 200 8.90 0.28 4.49
CA LEU A 200 10.25 -0.20 4.24
C LEU A 200 10.35 -0.73 2.80
N THR A 201 11.46 -0.45 2.13
CA THR A 201 11.73 -1.01 0.81
C THR A 201 13.16 -1.55 0.71
N ARG A 202 13.34 -2.60 -0.12
CA ARG A 202 14.66 -3.13 -0.52
C ARG A 202 14.69 -3.25 -2.03
N CYS A 203 15.62 -2.57 -2.69
CA CYS A 203 15.75 -2.53 -4.15
C CYS A 203 16.71 -3.60 -4.64
N HIS A 204 16.31 -4.42 -5.62
CA HIS A 204 17.13 -5.53 -6.12
C HIS A 204 17.83 -5.26 -7.45
N GLY A 205 17.68 -4.08 -8.05
CA GLY A 205 18.38 -3.72 -9.28
C GLY A 205 17.89 -4.42 -10.57
N ASP A 206 17.02 -5.45 -10.44
CA ASP A 206 16.40 -6.19 -11.55
C ASP A 206 14.97 -5.71 -11.87
N GLY A 207 14.59 -4.56 -11.32
CA GLY A 207 13.25 -3.99 -11.42
C GLY A 207 12.28 -4.55 -10.39
N THR A 208 12.72 -5.43 -9.47
CA THR A 208 11.93 -5.85 -8.32
C THR A 208 12.30 -5.08 -7.06
N VAL A 209 11.33 -4.90 -6.18
CA VAL A 209 11.48 -4.23 -4.90
C VAL A 209 10.71 -5.03 -3.85
N ASP A 210 11.34 -5.28 -2.71
CA ASP A 210 10.65 -5.75 -1.52
C ASP A 210 9.98 -4.55 -0.85
N LEU A 211 8.72 -4.70 -0.51
CA LEU A 211 7.91 -3.71 0.19
C LEU A 211 7.44 -4.31 1.50
N GLY A 212 7.71 -3.66 2.60
CA GLY A 212 7.37 -4.20 3.91
C GLY A 212 6.95 -3.15 4.92
N GLY A 213 6.38 -3.63 6.01
CA GLY A 213 6.02 -2.82 7.15
C GLY A 213 5.25 -3.59 8.21
N ARG A 214 5.01 -2.90 9.30
CA ARG A 214 4.25 -3.43 10.44
C ARG A 214 2.77 -3.36 10.13
N VAL A 215 2.04 -4.41 10.52
CA VAL A 215 0.58 -4.46 10.42
C VAL A 215 0.00 -4.69 11.80
N ILE A 216 -1.06 -3.98 12.11
CA ILE A 216 -1.81 -4.13 13.37
C ILE A 216 -3.30 -4.29 13.11
N VAL A 217 -4.03 -4.85 14.05
CA VAL A 217 -5.50 -4.86 14.00
C VAL A 217 -6.01 -3.42 14.11
N GLY A 218 -6.97 -3.05 13.27
CA GLY A 218 -7.61 -1.74 13.25
C GLY A 218 -8.72 -1.61 14.29
#